data_073b156492b5c97db5b7110d79044653
#
_entry.id   073b156492b5c97db5b7110d79044653
#
_cell.length_a   1.000
_cell.length_b   1.000
_cell.length_c   1.000
_cell.angle_alpha   90.00
_cell.angle_beta   90.00
_cell.angle_gamma   90.00
#
_symmetry.space_group_name_H-M   'P 1'
#
loop_
_entity.id
_entity.type
_entity.pdbx_description
1 polymer ?
#
loop_
_entity_poly.entity_id
_entity_poly.type
_entity_poly.pdbx_seq_one_letter_code
_entity_poly.pdbx_strand_id
1 'polypeptide(L)'
;MSDAIKNPVIKVSVIGAAGRMGSEVCRAVEAAPDLALVGRYDQGDDLGDLGGADVVVEFSVPDASAPNVAHCIERGTHVVVGTTGWTPDKLEAVRSQLIGKPGVGVLIAPNFAIGAILMMSFAAQAARFYESVEIIELHHPDKVDAPSGTAARTASLIARARQDADLGDVPDATTSDPGGARGARVDGIPVHAVRLRGLVAHQEVLLGASGELLTIRHDSFDRVSFMPGVLEGVRRVADHPGLRVGLESYLGLA
;
A
#
# COMPACT_ATOMS: atom_id res chain seq x y z
N MET A 1 27.52 -19.45 26.98
CA MET A 1 26.52 -18.39 27.04
C MET A 1 26.76 -17.54 25.80
N SER A 2 25.89 -17.68 24.82
CA SER A 2 26.04 -16.94 23.55
C SER A 2 25.50 -15.53 23.79
N ASP A 3 26.36 -14.52 23.70
CA ASP A 3 25.93 -13.12 23.61
C ASP A 3 25.15 -12.99 22.30
N ALA A 4 23.83 -13.02 22.41
CA ALA A 4 22.96 -12.64 21.30
C ALA A 4 23.29 -11.19 20.98
N ILE A 5 23.87 -10.94 19.82
CA ILE A 5 24.05 -9.60 19.26
C ILE A 5 22.67 -8.98 19.22
N LYS A 6 22.37 -8.12 20.20
CA LYS A 6 21.13 -7.32 20.17
C LYS A 6 21.28 -6.37 18.98
N ASN A 7 20.51 -6.61 17.93
CA ASN A 7 20.37 -5.61 16.87
C ASN A 7 19.98 -4.26 17.52
N PRO A 8 20.56 -3.14 17.06
CA PRO A 8 20.20 -1.84 17.59
C PRO A 8 18.70 -1.62 17.43
N VAL A 9 18.06 -1.09 18.47
CA VAL A 9 16.63 -0.77 18.46
C VAL A 9 16.42 0.41 17.51
N ILE A 10 15.54 0.27 16.51
CA ILE A 10 15.19 1.33 15.55
C ILE A 10 14.28 2.33 16.26
N LYS A 11 14.67 3.60 16.27
CA LYS A 11 13.87 4.70 16.83
C LYS A 11 12.85 5.18 15.79
N VAL A 12 11.60 5.17 16.17
CA VAL A 12 10.48 5.50 15.29
C VAL A 12 9.70 6.70 15.82
N SER A 13 9.43 7.68 14.96
CA SER A 13 8.45 8.72 15.22
C SER A 13 7.27 8.60 14.28
N VAL A 14 6.09 9.01 14.73
CA VAL A 14 4.84 8.93 13.96
C VAL A 14 4.27 10.33 13.77
N ILE A 15 4.03 10.72 12.51
CA ILE A 15 3.29 11.94 12.14
C ILE A 15 1.85 11.54 11.79
N GLY A 16 0.88 12.23 12.36
CA GLY A 16 -0.54 11.87 12.33
C GLY A 16 -0.90 10.84 13.40
N ALA A 17 -0.17 10.86 14.53
CA ALA A 17 -0.24 9.86 15.61
C ALA A 17 -1.62 9.73 16.28
N ALA A 18 -2.41 10.79 16.38
CA ALA A 18 -3.77 10.78 16.91
C ALA A 18 -4.82 10.27 15.90
N GLY A 19 -4.44 10.18 14.62
CA GLY A 19 -5.29 9.64 13.56
C GLY A 19 -5.60 8.15 13.73
N ARG A 20 -6.61 7.66 12.98
CA ARG A 20 -7.04 6.25 13.04
C ARG A 20 -5.92 5.26 12.67
N MET A 21 -5.09 5.57 11.67
CA MET A 21 -3.95 4.75 11.31
C MET A 21 -2.74 5.01 12.19
N GLY A 22 -2.42 6.29 12.47
CA GLY A 22 -1.25 6.64 13.28
C GLY A 22 -1.29 6.06 14.69
N SER A 23 -2.47 6.03 15.32
CA SER A 23 -2.63 5.40 16.65
C SER A 23 -2.39 3.88 16.63
N GLU A 24 -2.78 3.19 15.54
CA GLU A 24 -2.45 1.77 15.36
C GLU A 24 -0.94 1.58 15.16
N VAL A 25 -0.30 2.45 14.36
CA VAL A 25 1.16 2.42 14.17
C VAL A 25 1.88 2.60 15.50
N CYS A 26 1.48 3.59 16.32
CA CYS A 26 2.07 3.78 17.64
C CYS A 26 1.98 2.51 18.50
N ARG A 27 0.81 1.87 18.56
CA ARG A 27 0.62 0.60 19.30
C ARG A 27 1.50 -0.53 18.75
N ALA A 28 1.56 -0.65 17.42
CA ALA A 28 2.36 -1.70 16.79
C ALA A 28 3.87 -1.51 17.03
N VAL A 29 4.36 -0.27 16.98
CA VAL A 29 5.75 0.06 17.29
C VAL A 29 6.06 -0.22 18.77
N GLU A 30 5.19 0.17 19.70
CA GLU A 30 5.37 -0.09 21.13
C GLU A 30 5.35 -1.59 21.48
N ALA A 31 4.61 -2.39 20.71
CA ALA A 31 4.56 -3.85 20.90
C ALA A 31 5.75 -4.60 20.27
N ALA A 32 6.51 -3.97 19.39
CA ALA A 32 7.63 -4.60 18.68
C ALA A 32 8.92 -4.48 19.49
N PRO A 33 9.60 -5.59 19.84
CA PRO A 33 10.76 -5.57 20.73
C PRO A 33 12.04 -4.95 20.13
N ASP A 34 12.05 -4.79 18.82
CA ASP A 34 13.16 -4.25 18.03
C ASP A 34 12.97 -2.78 17.63
N LEU A 35 11.83 -2.17 18.05
CA LEU A 35 11.48 -0.78 17.75
C LEU A 35 11.29 0.03 19.04
N ALA A 36 11.52 1.34 18.98
CA ALA A 36 11.26 2.28 20.08
C ALA A 36 10.50 3.51 19.56
N LEU A 37 9.31 3.76 20.08
CA LEU A 37 8.56 4.97 19.76
C LEU A 37 9.15 6.16 20.52
N VAL A 38 9.73 7.13 19.79
CA VAL A 38 10.43 8.29 20.35
C VAL A 38 9.70 9.62 20.14
N GLY A 39 8.72 9.67 19.23
CA GLY A 39 7.94 10.87 18.98
C GLY A 39 6.55 10.58 18.43
N ARG A 40 5.58 11.42 18.79
CA ARG A 40 4.21 11.46 18.27
C ARG A 40 3.91 12.88 17.88
N TYR A 41 3.51 13.11 16.63
CA TYR A 41 3.25 14.43 16.08
C TYR A 41 1.91 14.46 15.37
N ASP A 42 1.20 15.57 15.52
CA ASP A 42 -0.07 15.84 14.86
C ASP A 42 -0.11 17.24 14.25
N GLN A 43 -1.26 17.62 13.72
CA GLN A 43 -1.43 18.93 13.10
C GLN A 43 -1.15 20.06 14.10
N GLY A 44 -0.21 20.93 13.77
CA GLY A 44 0.17 22.09 14.58
C GLY A 44 1.37 21.85 15.49
N ASP A 45 1.85 20.62 15.60
CA ASP A 45 3.05 20.33 16.36
C ASP A 45 4.31 20.79 15.60
N ASP A 46 5.32 21.23 16.35
CA ASP A 46 6.66 21.47 15.80
C ASP A 46 7.38 20.10 15.65
N LEU A 47 7.69 19.74 14.41
CA LEU A 47 8.39 18.50 14.12
C LEU A 47 9.85 18.49 14.64
N GLY A 48 10.47 19.67 14.81
CA GLY A 48 11.79 19.82 15.39
C GLY A 48 12.84 18.91 14.77
N ASP A 49 13.50 18.10 15.62
CA ASP A 49 14.46 17.07 15.23
C ASP A 49 13.84 15.67 15.10
N LEU A 50 12.51 15.59 15.07
CA LEU A 50 11.73 14.35 15.00
C LEU A 50 11.99 13.40 16.19
N GLY A 51 12.38 13.94 17.35
CA GLY A 51 12.73 13.17 18.53
C GLY A 51 13.99 12.30 18.38
N GLY A 52 14.84 12.61 17.41
CA GLY A 52 16.02 11.81 17.08
C GLY A 52 15.68 10.44 16.49
N ALA A 53 14.58 10.34 15.74
CA ALA A 53 14.15 9.11 15.11
C ALA A 53 15.05 8.69 13.94
N ASP A 54 15.28 7.39 13.80
CA ASP A 54 15.93 6.79 12.63
C ASP A 54 14.94 6.72 11.46
N VAL A 55 13.67 6.43 11.75
CA VAL A 55 12.58 6.30 10.78
C VAL A 55 11.35 7.06 11.24
N VAL A 56 10.72 7.80 10.33
CA VAL A 56 9.40 8.40 10.55
C VAL A 56 8.34 7.62 9.79
N VAL A 57 7.23 7.31 10.46
CA VAL A 57 6.02 6.79 9.80
C VAL A 57 5.01 7.93 9.64
N GLU A 58 4.61 8.22 8.41
CA GLU A 58 3.77 9.35 8.05
C GLU A 58 2.36 8.88 7.63
N PHE A 59 1.34 9.18 8.45
CA PHE A 59 -0.08 8.91 8.20
C PHE A 59 -0.95 10.14 8.51
N SER A 60 -0.61 11.28 7.94
CA SER A 60 -1.38 12.53 8.11
C SER A 60 -2.49 12.68 7.06
N VAL A 61 -2.53 13.82 6.40
CA VAL A 61 -3.47 14.14 5.33
C VAL A 61 -2.72 14.48 4.02
N PRO A 62 -3.35 14.33 2.83
CA PRO A 62 -2.68 14.50 1.54
C PRO A 62 -1.95 15.83 1.35
N ASP A 63 -2.48 16.92 1.93
CA ASP A 63 -1.90 18.26 1.78
C ASP A 63 -0.69 18.48 2.70
N ALA A 64 -0.62 17.79 3.83
CA ALA A 64 0.49 17.88 4.78
C ALA A 64 1.61 16.87 4.47
N SER A 65 1.32 15.78 3.77
CA SER A 65 2.24 14.66 3.62
C SER A 65 3.53 15.05 2.88
N ALA A 66 3.44 15.79 1.77
CA ALA A 66 4.63 16.18 1.02
C ALA A 66 5.56 17.13 1.81
N PRO A 67 5.07 18.18 2.50
CA PRO A 67 5.89 18.97 3.43
C PRO A 67 6.53 18.14 4.56
N ASN A 68 5.80 17.21 5.16
CA ASN A 68 6.32 16.33 6.21
C ASN A 68 7.48 15.46 5.70
N VAL A 69 7.31 14.86 4.52
CA VAL A 69 8.37 14.05 3.88
C VAL A 69 9.59 14.90 3.57
N ALA A 70 9.41 16.12 3.05
CA ALA A 70 10.50 17.04 2.78
C ALA A 70 11.31 17.37 4.06
N HIS A 71 10.61 17.66 5.16
CA HIS A 71 11.24 17.91 6.46
C HIS A 71 12.09 16.71 6.93
N CYS A 72 11.56 15.49 6.81
CA CYS A 72 12.29 14.27 7.17
C CYS A 72 13.56 14.10 6.30
N ILE A 73 13.46 14.31 4.98
CA ILE A 73 14.59 14.21 4.06
C ILE A 73 15.68 15.24 4.42
N GLU A 74 15.30 16.48 4.72
CA GLU A 74 16.25 17.53 5.14
C GLU A 74 17.02 17.14 6.39
N ARG A 75 16.37 16.44 7.34
CA ARG A 75 16.98 15.93 8.58
C ARG A 75 17.81 14.66 8.36
N GLY A 76 17.75 14.04 7.17
CA GLY A 76 18.42 12.78 6.89
C GLY A 76 17.73 11.57 7.50
N THR A 77 16.45 11.70 7.88
CA THR A 77 15.64 10.66 8.51
C THR A 77 14.90 9.86 7.43
N HIS A 78 14.89 8.54 7.54
CA HIS A 78 14.13 7.67 6.64
C HIS A 78 12.62 7.83 6.85
N VAL A 79 11.82 7.59 5.80
CA VAL A 79 10.36 7.81 5.87
C VAL A 79 9.58 6.65 5.29
N VAL A 80 8.55 6.22 6.01
CA VAL A 80 7.53 5.26 5.56
C VAL A 80 6.19 5.99 5.50
N VAL A 81 5.64 6.16 4.31
CA VAL A 81 4.47 6.99 4.03
C VAL A 81 3.26 6.14 3.67
N GLY A 82 2.18 6.29 4.43
CA GLY A 82 0.89 5.67 4.15
C GLY A 82 -0.20 6.65 3.75
N THR A 83 0.06 7.94 3.86
CA THR A 83 -0.87 8.97 3.35
C THR A 83 -0.97 8.87 1.83
N THR A 84 -2.19 8.93 1.30
CA THR A 84 -2.48 8.91 -0.13
C THR A 84 -2.37 10.28 -0.80
N GLY A 85 -2.63 10.37 -2.11
CA GLY A 85 -2.62 11.65 -2.85
C GLY A 85 -1.26 12.03 -3.42
N TRP A 86 -0.40 11.06 -3.66
CA TRP A 86 0.90 11.23 -4.31
C TRP A 86 0.75 11.22 -5.85
N THR A 87 0.90 12.39 -6.45
CA THR A 87 0.92 12.57 -7.90
C THR A 87 2.33 12.35 -8.47
N PRO A 88 2.48 12.13 -9.79
CA PRO A 88 3.79 12.05 -10.43
C PRO A 88 4.70 13.23 -10.09
N ASP A 89 4.17 14.46 -10.07
CA ASP A 89 4.94 15.67 -9.75
C ASP A 89 5.45 15.67 -8.29
N LYS A 90 4.61 15.25 -7.34
CA LYS A 90 5.01 15.11 -5.93
C LYS A 90 6.11 14.06 -5.78
N LEU A 91 6.01 12.93 -6.48
CA LEU A 91 7.03 11.88 -6.48
C LEU A 91 8.36 12.37 -7.07
N GLU A 92 8.30 13.16 -8.15
CA GLU A 92 9.50 13.75 -8.76
C GLU A 92 10.17 14.79 -7.85
N ALA A 93 9.39 15.59 -7.14
CA ALA A 93 9.90 16.50 -6.13
C ALA A 93 10.67 15.75 -5.02
N VAL A 94 10.15 14.61 -4.54
CA VAL A 94 10.86 13.75 -3.57
C VAL A 94 12.16 13.21 -4.15
N ARG A 95 12.17 12.73 -5.41
CA ARG A 95 13.40 12.26 -6.06
C ARG A 95 14.47 13.34 -6.12
N SER A 96 14.05 14.56 -6.49
CA SER A 96 14.95 15.72 -6.58
C SER A 96 15.57 16.07 -5.22
N GLN A 97 14.79 16.04 -4.14
CA GLN A 97 15.28 16.28 -2.78
C GLN A 97 16.29 15.22 -2.33
N LEU A 98 16.08 13.97 -2.72
CA LEU A 98 16.96 12.85 -2.36
C LEU A 98 18.32 12.89 -3.05
N ILE A 99 18.52 13.66 -4.13
CA ILE A 99 19.82 13.86 -4.77
C ILE A 99 20.85 14.38 -3.76
N GLY A 100 20.45 15.31 -2.89
CA GLY A 100 21.29 15.88 -1.83
C GLY A 100 21.43 14.97 -0.58
N LYS A 101 20.70 13.87 -0.51
CA LYS A 101 20.60 12.97 0.65
C LYS A 101 20.63 11.49 0.23
N PRO A 102 21.71 11.02 -0.41
CA PRO A 102 21.77 9.72 -1.08
C PRO A 102 21.59 8.51 -0.14
N GLY A 103 21.77 8.71 1.18
CA GLY A 103 21.57 7.66 2.18
C GLY A 103 20.15 7.53 2.70
N VAL A 104 19.25 8.48 2.38
CA VAL A 104 17.89 8.47 2.91
C VAL A 104 16.98 7.58 2.05
N GLY A 105 16.26 6.65 2.70
CA GLY A 105 15.21 5.86 2.08
C GLY A 105 13.83 6.47 2.33
N VAL A 106 13.01 6.54 1.29
CA VAL A 106 11.61 6.96 1.36
C VAL A 106 10.74 5.88 0.72
N LEU A 107 9.88 5.25 1.51
CA LEU A 107 8.86 4.32 1.05
C LEU A 107 7.50 5.03 1.02
N ILE A 108 6.88 5.12 -0.14
CA ILE A 108 5.49 5.57 -0.29
C ILE A 108 4.65 4.36 -0.71
N ALA A 109 3.81 3.85 0.19
CA ALA A 109 3.01 2.66 -0.12
C ALA A 109 1.50 2.97 -0.07
N PRO A 110 0.78 2.77 -1.18
CA PRO A 110 -0.68 2.98 -1.22
C PRO A 110 -1.43 1.90 -0.44
N ASN A 111 -0.78 0.80 -0.12
CA ASN A 111 -1.32 -0.29 0.68
C ASN A 111 -0.20 -0.99 1.48
N PHE A 112 -0.45 -1.24 2.76
CA PHE A 112 0.45 -1.97 3.66
C PHE A 112 -0.08 -3.36 4.06
N ALA A 113 -1.27 -3.77 3.59
CA ALA A 113 -1.78 -5.12 3.83
C ALA A 113 -0.99 -6.13 3.00
N ILE A 114 -0.10 -6.87 3.62
CA ILE A 114 0.76 -7.88 2.96
C ILE A 114 -0.10 -8.86 2.15
N GLY A 115 -1.22 -9.34 2.72
CA GLY A 115 -2.13 -10.24 2.01
C GLY A 115 -2.74 -9.64 0.75
N ALA A 116 -3.05 -8.32 0.74
CA ALA A 116 -3.53 -7.64 -0.47
C ALA A 116 -2.44 -7.56 -1.55
N ILE A 117 -1.21 -7.31 -1.15
CA ILE A 117 -0.06 -7.25 -2.08
C ILE A 117 0.24 -8.62 -2.68
N LEU A 118 0.22 -9.67 -1.85
CA LEU A 118 0.36 -11.06 -2.31
C LEU A 118 -0.78 -11.44 -3.26
N MET A 119 -2.03 -11.12 -2.92
CA MET A 119 -3.19 -11.35 -3.79
C MET A 119 -3.00 -10.69 -5.15
N MET A 120 -2.60 -9.41 -5.20
CA MET A 120 -2.34 -8.69 -6.47
C MET A 120 -1.25 -9.37 -7.29
N SER A 121 -0.14 -9.76 -6.66
CA SER A 121 0.98 -10.44 -7.33
C SER A 121 0.58 -11.81 -7.86
N PHE A 122 -0.11 -12.63 -7.06
CA PHE A 122 -0.56 -13.96 -7.47
C PHE A 122 -1.62 -13.88 -8.56
N ALA A 123 -2.55 -12.93 -8.48
CA ALA A 123 -3.56 -12.70 -9.49
C ALA A 123 -2.94 -12.32 -10.85
N ALA A 124 -1.95 -11.42 -10.86
CA ALA A 124 -1.24 -11.06 -12.08
C ALA A 124 -0.47 -12.23 -12.69
N GLN A 125 0.19 -13.05 -11.86
CA GLN A 125 0.89 -14.25 -12.31
C GLN A 125 -0.09 -15.29 -12.89
N ALA A 126 -1.21 -15.55 -12.23
CA ALA A 126 -2.21 -16.51 -12.66
C ALA A 126 -2.94 -16.06 -13.94
N ALA A 127 -3.23 -14.76 -14.08
CA ALA A 127 -4.01 -14.21 -15.20
C ALA A 127 -3.43 -14.50 -16.59
N ARG A 128 -2.14 -14.86 -16.66
CA ARG A 128 -1.47 -15.26 -17.91
C ARG A 128 -1.93 -16.62 -18.45
N PHE A 129 -2.69 -17.39 -17.70
CA PHE A 129 -3.12 -18.75 -18.03
C PHE A 129 -4.64 -18.89 -18.17
N TYR A 130 -5.40 -17.83 -17.90
CA TYR A 130 -6.85 -17.84 -17.85
C TYR A 130 -7.46 -16.93 -18.93
N GLU A 131 -8.52 -17.42 -19.58
CA GLU A 131 -9.24 -16.68 -20.63
C GLU A 131 -10.01 -15.50 -20.06
N SER A 132 -10.66 -15.70 -18.90
CA SER A 132 -11.54 -14.73 -18.27
C SER A 132 -11.00 -14.29 -16.92
N VAL A 133 -11.18 -12.99 -16.61
CA VAL A 133 -10.85 -12.41 -15.29
C VAL A 133 -11.92 -11.41 -14.91
N GLU A 134 -12.37 -11.47 -13.64
CA GLU A 134 -13.24 -10.47 -13.03
C GLU A 134 -12.75 -10.14 -11.62
N ILE A 135 -12.94 -8.90 -11.17
CA ILE A 135 -12.57 -8.46 -9.84
C ILE A 135 -13.83 -8.00 -9.10
N ILE A 136 -13.99 -8.44 -7.85
CA ILE A 136 -15.04 -7.97 -6.94
C ILE A 136 -14.37 -7.32 -5.73
N GLU A 137 -14.58 -6.03 -5.52
CA GLU A 137 -14.11 -5.34 -4.33
C GLU A 137 -15.29 -4.98 -3.42
N LEU A 138 -15.10 -5.15 -2.10
CA LEU A 138 -16.18 -5.03 -1.14
C LEU A 138 -15.71 -4.17 0.04
N HIS A 139 -16.41 -3.06 0.31
CA HIS A 139 -16.06 -2.12 1.38
C HIS A 139 -17.30 -1.63 2.14
N HIS A 140 -17.03 -0.94 3.25
CA HIS A 140 -18.06 -0.22 4.00
C HIS A 140 -18.68 0.91 3.15
N PRO A 141 -19.92 1.37 3.48
CA PRO A 141 -20.64 2.37 2.68
C PRO A 141 -19.98 3.75 2.62
N ASP A 142 -19.13 4.07 3.63
CA ASP A 142 -18.47 5.38 3.73
C ASP A 142 -17.21 5.51 2.84
N LYS A 143 -16.91 4.48 2.01
CA LYS A 143 -15.81 4.55 1.04
C LYS A 143 -16.24 5.39 -0.17
N VAL A 144 -15.49 6.46 -0.44
CA VAL A 144 -15.86 7.50 -1.40
C VAL A 144 -15.50 7.16 -2.86
N ASP A 145 -14.47 6.34 -3.08
CA ASP A 145 -14.01 5.90 -4.40
C ASP A 145 -14.60 4.53 -4.78
N ALA A 146 -14.93 4.36 -6.06
CA ALA A 146 -15.30 3.09 -6.69
C ALA A 146 -14.86 3.11 -8.17
N PRO A 147 -14.08 2.12 -8.63
CA PRO A 147 -13.44 1.05 -7.85
C PRO A 147 -12.44 1.57 -6.82
N SER A 148 -12.11 0.72 -5.82
CA SER A 148 -11.05 1.03 -4.86
C SER A 148 -9.69 1.13 -5.56
N GLY A 149 -8.76 1.93 -5.01
CA GLY A 149 -7.40 2.04 -5.55
C GLY A 149 -6.67 0.69 -5.64
N THR A 150 -6.90 -0.22 -4.69
CA THR A 150 -6.35 -1.58 -4.72
C THR A 150 -6.92 -2.39 -5.90
N ALA A 151 -8.24 -2.31 -6.13
CA ALA A 151 -8.87 -3.04 -7.23
C ALA A 151 -8.44 -2.48 -8.60
N ALA A 152 -8.36 -1.15 -8.74
CA ALA A 152 -7.86 -0.53 -9.95
C ALA A 152 -6.41 -0.95 -10.24
N ARG A 153 -5.53 -0.93 -9.23
CA ARG A 153 -4.14 -1.40 -9.38
C ARG A 153 -4.07 -2.89 -9.73
N THR A 154 -4.90 -3.73 -9.10
CA THR A 154 -4.97 -5.16 -9.42
C THR A 154 -5.34 -5.36 -10.89
N ALA A 155 -6.36 -4.65 -11.37
CA ALA A 155 -6.80 -4.71 -12.77
C ALA A 155 -5.67 -4.33 -13.73
N SER A 156 -4.96 -3.22 -13.46
CA SER A 156 -3.83 -2.77 -14.29
C SER A 156 -2.68 -3.79 -14.31
N LEU A 157 -2.35 -4.42 -13.18
CA LEU A 157 -1.33 -5.48 -13.13
C LEU A 157 -1.74 -6.72 -13.92
N ILE A 158 -3.00 -7.13 -13.81
CA ILE A 158 -3.58 -8.25 -14.57
C ILE A 158 -3.57 -7.94 -16.06
N ALA A 159 -4.05 -6.77 -16.46
CA ALA A 159 -4.09 -6.34 -17.86
C ALA A 159 -2.70 -6.38 -18.50
N ARG A 160 -1.69 -5.85 -17.81
CA ARG A 160 -0.31 -5.90 -18.25
C ARG A 160 0.21 -7.34 -18.39
N ALA A 161 -0.01 -8.18 -17.38
CA ALA A 161 0.42 -9.58 -17.40
C ALA A 161 -0.23 -10.38 -18.54
N ARG A 162 -1.50 -10.09 -18.88
CA ARG A 162 -2.21 -10.68 -20.01
C ARG A 162 -1.63 -10.19 -21.34
N GLN A 163 -1.34 -8.90 -21.45
CA GLN A 163 -0.70 -8.32 -22.63
C GLN A 163 0.70 -8.93 -22.86
N ASP A 164 1.51 -9.08 -21.82
CA ASP A 164 2.84 -9.70 -21.90
C ASP A 164 2.78 -11.20 -22.28
N ALA A 165 1.61 -11.84 -22.14
CA ALA A 165 1.33 -13.23 -22.51
C ALA A 165 0.57 -13.35 -23.85
N ASP A 166 0.42 -12.26 -24.61
CA ASP A 166 -0.31 -12.20 -25.88
C ASP A 166 -1.77 -12.69 -25.79
N LEU A 167 -2.41 -12.52 -24.60
CA LEU A 167 -3.82 -12.81 -24.42
C LEU A 167 -4.67 -11.62 -24.89
N GLY A 168 -5.77 -11.95 -25.60
CA GLY A 168 -6.75 -10.96 -26.05
C GLY A 168 -7.61 -10.40 -24.91
N ASP A 169 -8.63 -9.65 -25.30
CA ASP A 169 -9.62 -9.10 -24.37
C ASP A 169 -10.33 -10.19 -23.59
N VAL A 170 -10.82 -9.84 -22.39
CA VAL A 170 -11.67 -10.73 -21.58
C VAL A 170 -12.98 -10.96 -22.34
N PRO A 171 -13.39 -12.23 -22.59
CA PRO A 171 -14.60 -12.55 -23.34
C PRO A 171 -15.84 -11.95 -22.66
N ASP A 172 -16.65 -11.24 -23.43
CA ASP A 172 -17.91 -10.64 -22.96
C ASP A 172 -18.88 -10.51 -24.14
N ALA A 173 -19.96 -11.25 -24.10
CA ALA A 173 -21.04 -11.23 -25.11
C ALA A 173 -22.20 -10.33 -24.70
N THR A 174 -22.02 -9.48 -23.67
CA THR A 174 -23.09 -8.60 -23.16
C THR A 174 -23.51 -7.58 -24.21
N THR A 175 -24.76 -7.59 -24.64
CA THR A 175 -25.34 -6.63 -25.60
C THR A 175 -26.30 -5.64 -24.94
N SER A 176 -26.69 -5.86 -23.67
CA SER A 176 -27.54 -4.97 -22.88
C SER A 176 -27.02 -4.87 -21.48
N ASP A 177 -26.65 -3.67 -21.05
CA ASP A 177 -26.06 -3.39 -19.73
C ASP A 177 -26.80 -2.19 -19.07
N PRO A 178 -28.04 -2.36 -18.61
CA PRO A 178 -28.81 -1.27 -18.02
C PRO A 178 -28.16 -0.84 -16.68
N GLY A 179 -27.79 0.44 -16.61
CA GLY A 179 -27.22 1.03 -15.42
C GLY A 179 -25.80 0.58 -15.08
N GLY A 180 -25.06 -0.02 -16.01
CA GLY A 180 -23.67 -0.45 -15.79
C GLY A 180 -23.56 -1.69 -14.91
N ALA A 181 -24.46 -2.68 -15.09
CA ALA A 181 -24.49 -3.92 -14.30
C ALA A 181 -23.21 -4.75 -14.44
N ARG A 182 -22.45 -4.58 -15.56
CA ARG A 182 -21.14 -5.19 -15.78
C ARG A 182 -19.99 -4.49 -15.04
N GLY A 183 -20.30 -3.50 -14.20
CA GLY A 183 -19.32 -2.77 -13.41
C GLY A 183 -18.46 -1.81 -14.23
N ALA A 184 -17.35 -1.40 -13.66
CA ALA A 184 -16.34 -0.57 -14.33
C ALA A 184 -15.35 -1.43 -15.12
N ARG A 185 -14.77 -0.86 -16.18
CA ARG A 185 -13.61 -1.48 -16.87
C ARG A 185 -12.35 -0.66 -16.57
N VAL A 186 -11.34 -1.31 -15.98
CA VAL A 186 -10.03 -0.72 -15.73
C VAL A 186 -9.02 -1.48 -16.59
N ASP A 187 -8.41 -0.79 -17.55
CA ASP A 187 -7.51 -1.39 -18.55
C ASP A 187 -8.10 -2.66 -19.22
N GLY A 188 -9.41 -2.65 -19.50
CA GLY A 188 -10.14 -3.77 -20.09
C GLY A 188 -10.60 -4.85 -19.11
N ILE A 189 -10.18 -4.84 -17.86
CA ILE A 189 -10.59 -5.81 -16.82
C ILE A 189 -11.86 -5.34 -16.12
N PRO A 190 -12.93 -6.18 -16.04
CA PRO A 190 -14.14 -5.84 -15.30
C PRO A 190 -13.89 -5.78 -13.78
N VAL A 191 -14.42 -4.73 -13.13
CA VAL A 191 -14.32 -4.51 -11.68
C VAL A 191 -15.69 -4.17 -11.11
N HIS A 192 -16.13 -4.95 -10.15
CA HIS A 192 -17.43 -4.78 -9.47
C HIS A 192 -17.20 -4.24 -8.05
N ALA A 193 -17.96 -3.21 -7.67
CA ALA A 193 -17.83 -2.57 -6.36
C ALA A 193 -19.06 -2.83 -5.49
N VAL A 194 -18.87 -3.48 -4.33
CA VAL A 194 -19.91 -3.71 -3.32
C VAL A 194 -19.70 -2.73 -2.16
N ARG A 195 -20.78 -2.08 -1.72
CA ARG A 195 -20.82 -1.20 -0.55
C ARG A 195 -21.88 -1.72 0.42
N LEU A 196 -21.44 -2.30 1.57
CA LEU A 196 -22.33 -2.95 2.51
C LEU A 196 -21.85 -2.72 3.95
N ARG A 197 -22.78 -2.47 4.89
CA ARG A 197 -22.46 -2.41 6.33
C ARG A 197 -21.94 -3.75 6.83
N GLY A 198 -20.93 -3.72 7.68
CA GLY A 198 -20.23 -4.91 8.18
C GLY A 198 -19.00 -5.32 7.38
N LEU A 199 -18.83 -4.79 6.18
CA LEU A 199 -17.58 -4.94 5.42
C LEU A 199 -16.55 -3.90 5.84
N VAL A 200 -15.26 -4.24 5.71
CA VAL A 200 -14.13 -3.33 5.94
C VAL A 200 -13.39 -3.09 4.63
N ALA A 201 -12.55 -4.03 4.20
CA ALA A 201 -11.82 -3.96 2.94
C ALA A 201 -11.52 -5.38 2.44
N HIS A 202 -12.16 -5.76 1.36
CA HIS A 202 -12.09 -7.11 0.80
C HIS A 202 -11.95 -7.03 -0.71
N GLN A 203 -11.26 -8.01 -1.28
CA GLN A 203 -11.16 -8.15 -2.73
C GLN A 203 -11.05 -9.62 -3.12
N GLU A 204 -11.76 -9.96 -4.18
CA GLU A 204 -11.78 -11.28 -4.80
C GLU A 204 -11.45 -11.14 -6.28
N VAL A 205 -10.55 -11.96 -6.78
CA VAL A 205 -10.18 -12.07 -8.19
C VAL A 205 -10.61 -13.45 -8.68
N LEU A 206 -11.49 -13.46 -9.66
CA LEU A 206 -12.01 -14.65 -10.32
C LEU A 206 -11.27 -14.85 -11.63
N LEU A 207 -10.70 -16.02 -11.85
CA LEU A 207 -9.95 -16.37 -13.06
C LEU A 207 -10.55 -17.66 -13.62
N GLY A 208 -11.16 -17.57 -14.79
CA GLY A 208 -11.94 -18.64 -15.42
C GLY A 208 -11.32 -19.17 -16.70
N ALA A 209 -11.35 -20.48 -16.87
CA ALA A 209 -11.06 -21.18 -18.09
C ALA A 209 -12.08 -22.31 -18.31
N SER A 210 -12.02 -22.98 -19.48
CA SER A 210 -12.96 -24.08 -19.75
C SER A 210 -12.84 -25.20 -18.72
N GLY A 211 -13.88 -25.39 -17.93
CA GLY A 211 -13.99 -26.46 -16.93
C GLY A 211 -13.37 -26.14 -15.55
N GLU A 212 -12.80 -24.95 -15.33
CA GLU A 212 -12.24 -24.57 -14.03
C GLU A 212 -12.42 -23.10 -13.67
N LEU A 213 -12.35 -22.80 -12.39
CA LEU A 213 -12.32 -21.47 -11.80
C LEU A 213 -11.26 -21.43 -10.70
N LEU A 214 -10.35 -20.45 -10.77
CA LEU A 214 -9.46 -20.10 -9.67
C LEU A 214 -9.95 -18.81 -9.03
N THR A 215 -10.10 -18.82 -7.71
CA THR A 215 -10.45 -17.64 -6.92
C THR A 215 -9.29 -17.29 -6.00
N ILE A 216 -8.86 -16.04 -6.03
CA ILE A 216 -7.87 -15.50 -5.09
C ILE A 216 -8.54 -14.38 -4.29
N ARG A 217 -8.62 -14.54 -2.96
CA ARG A 217 -9.33 -13.61 -2.09
C ARG A 217 -8.45 -13.12 -0.94
N HIS A 218 -8.60 -11.83 -0.62
CA HIS A 218 -8.04 -11.21 0.57
C HIS A 218 -9.13 -10.47 1.33
N ASP A 219 -9.17 -10.69 2.64
CA ASP A 219 -10.10 -10.06 3.57
C ASP A 219 -9.32 -9.32 4.67
N SER A 220 -9.60 -8.03 4.83
CA SER A 220 -9.10 -7.19 5.90
C SER A 220 -10.27 -6.81 6.81
N PHE A 221 -10.26 -7.29 8.04
CA PHE A 221 -11.35 -7.09 9.00
C PHE A 221 -11.09 -5.95 9.98
N ASP A 222 -9.83 -5.51 10.08
CA ASP A 222 -9.40 -4.43 10.97
C ASP A 222 -8.13 -3.75 10.44
N ARG A 223 -7.86 -2.50 10.90
CA ARG A 223 -6.67 -1.73 10.54
C ARG A 223 -5.36 -2.37 11.03
N VAL A 224 -5.42 -3.20 12.03
CA VAL A 224 -4.27 -4.00 12.51
C VAL A 224 -3.65 -4.82 11.39
N SER A 225 -4.43 -5.24 10.38
CA SER A 225 -3.96 -5.99 9.21
C SER A 225 -2.90 -5.25 8.36
N PHE A 226 -2.81 -3.92 8.47
CA PHE A 226 -1.80 -3.12 7.78
C PHE A 226 -0.47 -3.04 8.55
N MET A 227 -0.50 -3.27 9.87
CA MET A 227 0.66 -3.06 10.74
C MET A 227 1.86 -3.94 10.40
N PRO A 228 1.72 -5.23 10.06
CA PRO A 228 2.87 -6.03 9.62
C PRO A 228 3.64 -5.42 8.44
N GLY A 229 2.94 -4.88 7.45
CA GLY A 229 3.57 -4.22 6.31
C GLY A 229 4.20 -2.88 6.66
N VAL A 230 3.59 -2.09 7.55
CA VAL A 230 4.19 -0.84 8.05
C VAL A 230 5.49 -1.14 8.79
N LEU A 231 5.49 -2.13 9.70
CA LEU A 231 6.68 -2.51 10.45
C LEU A 231 7.77 -3.11 9.55
N GLU A 232 7.40 -3.86 8.50
CA GLU A 232 8.37 -4.32 7.50
C GLU A 232 9.02 -3.15 6.76
N GLY A 233 8.21 -2.14 6.37
CA GLY A 233 8.72 -0.90 5.80
C GLY A 233 9.71 -0.19 6.75
N VAL A 234 9.35 -0.06 8.03
CA VAL A 234 10.20 0.57 9.06
C VAL A 234 11.54 -0.16 9.20
N ARG A 235 11.53 -1.49 9.26
CA ARG A 235 12.75 -2.30 9.43
C ARG A 235 13.70 -2.22 8.26
N ARG A 236 13.18 -2.02 7.05
CA ARG A 236 13.96 -2.18 5.82
C ARG A 236 14.15 -0.91 5.01
N VAL A 237 13.50 0.21 5.37
CA VAL A 237 13.60 1.44 4.57
C VAL A 237 15.04 1.97 4.48
N ALA A 238 15.85 1.77 5.52
CA ALA A 238 17.26 2.14 5.52
C ALA A 238 18.11 1.33 4.52
N ASP A 239 17.73 0.09 4.25
CA ASP A 239 18.41 -0.80 3.29
C ASP A 239 18.09 -0.45 1.83
N HIS A 240 17.12 0.44 1.61
CA HIS A 240 16.64 0.85 0.30
C HIS A 240 16.71 2.37 0.12
N PRO A 241 17.92 2.97 0.00
CA PRO A 241 18.05 4.41 -0.24
C PRO A 241 17.33 4.86 -1.51
N GLY A 242 16.86 6.11 -1.49
CA GLY A 242 16.07 6.66 -2.58
C GLY A 242 14.57 6.45 -2.40
N LEU A 243 13.79 6.84 -3.41
CA LEU A 243 12.33 6.69 -3.41
C LEU A 243 11.92 5.32 -3.94
N ARG A 244 11.12 4.61 -3.13
CA ARG A 244 10.38 3.41 -3.54
C ARG A 244 8.87 3.66 -3.43
N VAL A 245 8.12 3.21 -4.43
CA VAL A 245 6.66 3.29 -4.45
C VAL A 245 6.10 1.87 -4.47
N GLY A 246 5.32 1.54 -3.44
CA GLY A 246 4.81 0.18 -3.20
C GLY A 246 5.72 -0.64 -2.29
N LEU A 247 5.11 -1.59 -1.58
CA LEU A 247 5.79 -2.45 -0.61
C LEU A 247 6.36 -3.73 -1.27
N GLU A 248 6.07 -3.98 -2.54
CA GLU A 248 6.37 -5.22 -3.24
C GLU A 248 7.87 -5.57 -3.22
N SER A 249 8.74 -4.58 -3.42
CA SER A 249 10.21 -4.77 -3.39
C SER A 249 10.73 -5.12 -2.00
N TYR A 250 10.04 -4.68 -0.94
CA TYR A 250 10.38 -5.00 0.46
C TYR A 250 9.99 -6.44 0.82
N LEU A 251 9.02 -7.00 0.09
CA LEU A 251 8.56 -8.38 0.27
C LEU A 251 9.26 -9.37 -0.67
N GLY A 252 10.20 -8.91 -1.50
CA GLY A 252 10.89 -9.74 -2.49
C GLY A 252 9.98 -10.19 -3.66
N LEU A 253 8.95 -9.39 -3.98
CA LEU A 253 7.97 -9.67 -5.04
C LEU A 253 8.19 -8.82 -6.32
N ALA A 254 9.23 -8.01 -6.36
CA ALA A 254 9.59 -7.13 -7.48
C ALA A 254 10.80 -7.65 -8.23
#